data_be61d7080ede31e2968f5d903271d39a
#
_entry.id   be61d7080ede31e2968f5d903271d39a
#
_cell.length_a   1.000
_cell.length_b   1.000
_cell.length_c   1.000
_cell.angle_alpha   90.00
_cell.angle_beta   90.00
_cell.angle_gamma   90.00
#
_symmetry.space_group_name_H-M   'P 1'
#
loop_
_entity.id
_entity.type
_entity.pdbx_description
1 polymer ?
#
loop_
_entity_poly.entity_id
_entity_poly.type
_entity_poly.pdbx_seq_one_letter_code
_entity_poly.pdbx_strand_id
1 'polypeptide(L)'
;MLSADAIAALVDAAREGRLPEDAPTPQRRRRMRAVDFTRPTKFTADQERRLRRTLEAFCRTASTRISAELRVPLEFELLTSTQLTWANAHTQVPSNSLAAIFECQPIDTRMLLVAESNLVLGAIELFLGGSMNGGV
;
A
#
# COMPACT_ATOMS: atom_id res chain seq x y z
N MET A 1 14.43 0.98 42.92
CA MET A 1 14.74 2.07 43.89
C MET A 1 16.17 1.82 44.34
N LEU A 2 17.08 2.78 44.13
CA LEU A 2 18.43 2.71 44.67
C LEU A 2 18.38 2.99 46.17
N SER A 3 19.13 2.24 46.95
CA SER A 3 19.21 2.46 48.40
C SER A 3 20.01 3.75 48.70
N ALA A 4 19.76 4.39 49.86
CA ALA A 4 20.48 5.60 50.24
C ALA A 4 22.01 5.40 50.27
N ASP A 5 22.46 4.20 50.69
CA ASP A 5 23.88 3.84 50.70
C ASP A 5 24.49 3.74 49.29
N ALA A 6 23.71 3.26 48.31
CA ALA A 6 24.17 3.19 46.93
C ALA A 6 24.31 4.60 46.32
N ILE A 7 23.48 5.54 46.71
CA ILE A 7 23.57 6.95 46.27
C ILE A 7 24.77 7.62 46.89
N ALA A 8 25.03 7.40 48.19
CA ALA A 8 26.20 7.96 48.87
C ALA A 8 27.52 7.45 48.26
N ALA A 9 27.61 6.16 47.95
CA ALA A 9 28.80 5.55 47.31
C ALA A 9 29.03 6.10 45.86
N LEU A 10 27.99 6.41 45.10
CA LEU A 10 28.09 7.05 43.78
C LEU A 10 28.55 8.48 43.85
N VAL A 11 28.11 9.24 44.87
CA VAL A 11 28.52 10.61 45.07
C VAL A 11 29.99 10.68 45.49
N ASP A 12 30.50 9.80 46.35
CA ASP A 12 31.89 9.74 46.71
C ASP A 12 32.78 9.30 45.55
N ALA A 13 32.35 8.30 44.73
CA ALA A 13 33.06 7.93 43.55
C ALA A 13 33.14 9.08 42.49
N ALA A 14 32.09 9.88 42.40
CA ALA A 14 32.05 11.05 41.51
C ALA A 14 33.03 12.17 42.00
N ARG A 15 33.13 12.36 43.30
CA ARG A 15 34.08 13.36 43.90
C ARG A 15 35.54 12.94 43.71
N GLU A 16 35.82 11.67 43.69
CA GLU A 16 37.15 11.11 43.49
C GLU A 16 37.57 10.92 42.02
N GLY A 17 36.69 11.29 41.08
CA GLY A 17 36.95 11.15 39.64
C GLY A 17 37.04 9.68 39.17
N ARG A 18 36.50 8.74 39.95
CA ARG A 18 36.51 7.31 39.68
C ARG A 18 35.25 6.79 39.04
N LEU A 19 34.40 7.66 38.46
CA LEU A 19 33.28 7.21 37.70
C LEU A 19 33.82 6.48 36.45
N PRO A 20 33.46 5.22 36.21
CA PRO A 20 33.85 4.57 34.96
C PRO A 20 33.19 5.33 33.79
N GLU A 21 34.03 5.91 32.94
CA GLU A 21 33.59 6.59 31.72
C GLU A 21 32.84 5.67 30.73
N ASP A 22 32.87 4.38 30.99
CA ASP A 22 32.27 3.35 30.13
C ASP A 22 31.22 2.49 30.85
N ALA A 23 30.20 3.10 31.44
CA ALA A 23 28.94 2.36 31.56
C ALA A 23 28.26 2.41 30.21
N PRO A 24 28.15 1.27 29.49
CA PRO A 24 27.42 1.25 28.21
C PRO A 24 25.96 1.59 28.53
N THR A 25 25.59 2.85 28.37
CA THR A 25 24.19 3.26 28.32
C THR A 25 23.55 2.35 27.27
N PRO A 26 22.47 1.62 27.59
CA PRO A 26 21.78 0.83 26.58
C PRO A 26 21.27 1.80 25.52
N GLN A 27 22.14 2.12 24.57
CA GLN A 27 21.73 2.82 23.36
C GLN A 27 20.69 1.91 22.74
N ARG A 28 19.42 2.26 22.94
CA ARG A 28 18.33 1.81 22.10
C ARG A 28 18.83 2.06 20.67
N ARG A 29 19.43 1.04 20.05
CA ARG A 29 19.81 1.07 18.63
C ARG A 29 18.53 1.43 17.89
N ARG A 30 18.35 2.71 17.61
CA ARG A 30 17.39 3.15 16.63
C ARG A 30 17.79 2.39 15.38
N ARG A 31 17.02 1.38 15.03
CA ARG A 31 17.15 0.72 13.74
C ARG A 31 16.98 1.82 12.71
N MET A 32 18.09 2.36 12.23
CA MET A 32 18.08 3.25 11.09
C MET A 32 17.60 2.40 9.92
N ARG A 33 16.36 2.62 9.53
CA ARG A 33 15.81 2.05 8.32
C ARG A 33 16.37 2.91 7.20
N ALA A 34 17.16 2.32 6.31
CA ALA A 34 17.60 3.00 5.11
C ALA A 34 16.35 3.47 4.36
N VAL A 35 16.22 4.79 4.23
CA VAL A 35 15.12 5.40 3.45
C VAL A 35 15.60 5.46 2.01
N ASP A 36 14.96 4.71 1.15
CA ASP A 36 15.21 4.76 -0.28
C ASP A 36 14.49 6.01 -0.85
N PHE A 37 15.24 7.08 -1.05
CA PHE A 37 14.74 8.35 -1.60
C PHE A 37 14.35 8.24 -3.09
N THR A 38 14.67 7.16 -3.76
CA THR A 38 14.26 6.94 -5.16
C THR A 38 12.81 6.48 -5.27
N ARG A 39 12.23 6.01 -4.17
CA ARG A 39 10.82 5.63 -4.09
C ARG A 39 10.03 6.73 -3.38
N PRO A 40 9.14 7.45 -4.07
CA PRO A 40 8.30 8.45 -3.43
C PRO A 40 7.29 7.77 -2.49
N THR A 41 7.61 7.70 -1.21
CA THR A 41 6.66 7.23 -0.17
C THR A 41 5.73 8.37 0.19
N LYS A 42 4.68 8.60 -0.60
CA LYS A 42 3.64 9.60 -0.28
C LYS A 42 2.70 9.11 0.83
N PHE A 43 2.50 7.79 0.92
CA PHE A 43 1.61 7.18 1.89
C PHE A 43 2.39 6.48 3.00
N THR A 44 1.90 6.63 4.22
CA THR A 44 2.40 5.86 5.36
C THR A 44 1.91 4.40 5.27
N ALA A 45 2.57 3.48 5.99
CA ALA A 45 2.16 2.08 6.03
C ALA A 45 0.71 1.88 6.53
N ASP A 46 0.21 2.78 7.40
CA ASP A 46 -1.18 2.74 7.86
C ASP A 46 -2.16 3.21 6.78
N GLN A 47 -1.79 4.22 6.00
CA GLN A 47 -2.59 4.69 4.87
C GLN A 47 -2.65 3.63 3.76
N GLU A 48 -1.52 2.96 3.47
CA GLU A 48 -1.48 1.85 2.51
C GLU A 48 -2.40 0.70 2.95
N ARG A 49 -2.36 0.32 4.23
CA ARG A 49 -3.26 -0.72 4.76
C ARG A 49 -4.73 -0.34 4.65
N ARG A 50 -5.08 0.92 4.94
CA ARG A 50 -6.46 1.41 4.78
C ARG A 50 -6.89 1.40 3.34
N LEU A 51 -6.06 1.91 2.43
CA LEU A 51 -6.31 1.90 0.99
C LEU A 51 -6.52 0.48 0.48
N ARG A 52 -5.65 -0.44 0.85
CA ARG A 52 -5.76 -1.85 0.47
C ARG A 52 -7.10 -2.46 0.89
N ARG A 53 -7.52 -2.26 2.15
CA ARG A 53 -8.84 -2.74 2.63
C ARG A 53 -9.99 -2.14 1.85
N THR A 54 -9.91 -0.87 1.50
CA THR A 54 -10.93 -0.19 0.69
C THR A 54 -11.00 -0.78 -0.72
N LEU A 55 -9.84 -1.04 -1.33
CA LEU A 55 -9.77 -1.68 -2.65
C LEU A 55 -10.29 -3.12 -2.63
N GLU A 56 -9.97 -3.90 -1.59
CA GLU A 56 -10.53 -5.25 -1.40
C GLU A 56 -12.05 -5.22 -1.24
N ALA A 57 -12.59 -4.25 -0.50
CA ALA A 57 -14.04 -4.05 -0.38
C ALA A 57 -14.67 -3.62 -1.72
N PHE A 58 -14.00 -2.76 -2.47
CA PHE A 58 -14.40 -2.37 -3.82
C PHE A 58 -14.45 -3.60 -4.76
N CYS A 59 -13.42 -4.44 -4.76
CA CYS A 59 -13.38 -5.66 -5.59
C CYS A 59 -14.60 -6.55 -5.31
N ARG A 60 -14.93 -6.80 -4.04
CA ARG A 60 -16.11 -7.60 -3.67
C ARG A 60 -17.42 -6.98 -4.17
N THR A 61 -17.56 -5.68 -4.01
CA THR A 61 -18.77 -4.95 -4.47
C THR A 61 -18.86 -4.97 -6.00
N ALA A 62 -17.74 -4.75 -6.68
CA ALA A 62 -17.65 -4.80 -8.14
C ALA A 62 -17.97 -6.20 -8.67
N SER A 63 -17.42 -7.26 -8.06
CA SER A 63 -17.73 -8.65 -8.40
C SER A 63 -19.25 -8.91 -8.38
N THR A 64 -19.90 -8.53 -7.27
CA THR A 64 -21.34 -8.74 -7.12
C THR A 64 -22.16 -7.95 -8.15
N ARG A 65 -21.83 -6.68 -8.35
CA ARG A 65 -22.60 -5.82 -9.27
C ARG A 65 -22.41 -6.21 -10.72
N ILE A 66 -21.15 -6.39 -11.14
CA ILE A 66 -20.84 -6.70 -12.53
C ILE A 66 -21.32 -8.11 -12.89
N SER A 67 -21.21 -9.09 -11.98
CA SER A 67 -21.80 -10.41 -12.17
C SER A 67 -23.31 -10.37 -12.37
N ALA A 68 -24.01 -9.51 -11.61
CA ALA A 68 -25.45 -9.35 -11.75
C ALA A 68 -25.84 -8.71 -13.10
N GLU A 69 -25.10 -7.69 -13.53
CA GLU A 69 -25.35 -6.99 -14.80
C GLU A 69 -25.05 -7.87 -16.02
N LEU A 70 -23.93 -8.57 -15.98
CA LEU A 70 -23.49 -9.43 -17.08
C LEU A 70 -24.15 -10.82 -17.05
N ARG A 71 -24.83 -11.17 -15.95
CA ARG A 71 -25.42 -12.52 -15.72
C ARG A 71 -24.41 -13.67 -15.82
N VAL A 72 -23.17 -13.39 -15.49
CA VAL A 72 -22.05 -14.33 -15.49
C VAL A 72 -21.28 -14.17 -14.19
N PRO A 73 -20.90 -15.25 -13.52
CA PRO A 73 -20.09 -15.16 -12.31
C PRO A 73 -18.70 -14.58 -12.65
N LEU A 74 -18.40 -13.41 -12.09
CA LEU A 74 -17.12 -12.74 -12.19
C LEU A 74 -16.57 -12.45 -10.80
N GLU A 75 -15.30 -12.70 -10.60
CA GLU A 75 -14.62 -12.41 -9.35
C GLU A 75 -13.45 -11.44 -9.60
N PHE A 76 -13.44 -10.34 -8.86
CA PHE A 76 -12.35 -9.38 -8.85
C PHE A 76 -11.56 -9.56 -7.57
N GLU A 77 -10.26 -9.69 -7.69
CA GLU A 77 -9.33 -9.81 -6.57
C GLU A 77 -8.22 -8.76 -6.65
N LEU A 78 -7.85 -8.19 -5.51
CA LEU A 78 -6.71 -7.28 -5.42
C LEU A 78 -5.41 -8.07 -5.34
N LEU A 79 -4.66 -8.15 -6.43
CA LEU A 79 -3.38 -8.85 -6.47
C LEU A 79 -2.28 -8.06 -5.79
N THR A 80 -2.06 -6.83 -6.19
CA THR A 80 -0.99 -5.98 -5.64
C THR A 80 -1.42 -4.53 -5.51
N SER A 81 -0.77 -3.82 -4.58
CA SER A 81 -0.88 -2.37 -4.45
C SER A 81 0.51 -1.81 -4.18
N THR A 82 1.01 -0.97 -5.07
CA THR A 82 2.37 -0.40 -4.99
C THR A 82 2.35 1.09 -5.26
N GLN A 83 3.28 1.82 -4.62
CA GLN A 83 3.51 3.23 -4.91
C GLN A 83 4.59 3.35 -5.99
N LEU A 84 4.26 4.01 -7.08
CA LEU A 84 5.16 4.23 -8.21
C LEU A 84 5.15 5.70 -8.62
N THR A 85 6.22 6.14 -9.28
CA THR A 85 6.20 7.39 -10.04
C THR A 85 5.36 7.20 -11.28
N TRP A 86 4.80 8.31 -11.82
CA TRP A 86 4.06 8.24 -13.09
C TRP A 86 4.90 7.67 -14.23
N ALA A 87 6.19 8.03 -14.30
CA ALA A 87 7.13 7.51 -15.30
C ALA A 87 7.24 5.97 -15.27
N ASN A 88 7.17 5.37 -14.08
CA ASN A 88 7.21 3.92 -13.92
C ASN A 88 5.83 3.27 -14.05
N ALA A 89 4.76 3.95 -13.62
CA ALA A 89 3.42 3.41 -13.71
C ALA A 89 2.94 3.31 -15.16
N HIS A 90 3.22 4.33 -15.97
CA HIS A 90 2.77 4.37 -17.36
C HIS A 90 3.40 3.25 -18.23
N THR A 91 4.62 2.79 -17.89
CA THR A 91 5.26 1.68 -18.60
C THR A 91 4.62 0.32 -18.33
N GLN A 92 3.80 0.23 -17.28
CA GLN A 92 3.06 -0.98 -16.93
C GLN A 92 1.68 -1.05 -17.61
N VAL A 93 1.27 0.01 -18.30
CA VAL A 93 0.00 0.02 -19.05
C VAL A 93 0.18 -0.80 -20.33
N PRO A 94 -0.60 -1.88 -20.52
CA PRO A 94 -0.52 -2.69 -21.73
C PRO A 94 -0.91 -1.88 -22.96
N SER A 95 -0.21 -2.10 -24.07
CA SER A 95 -0.50 -1.40 -25.34
C SER A 95 -1.88 -1.74 -25.91
N ASN A 96 -2.40 -2.92 -25.59
CA ASN A 96 -3.74 -3.37 -25.99
C ASN A 96 -4.69 -3.29 -24.80
N SER A 97 -5.06 -2.08 -24.40
CA SER A 97 -5.95 -1.85 -23.26
C SER A 97 -6.89 -0.69 -23.50
N LEU A 98 -8.04 -0.75 -22.83
CA LEU A 98 -8.95 0.39 -22.71
C LEU A 98 -8.56 1.17 -21.47
N ALA A 99 -8.39 2.48 -21.60
CA ALA A 99 -8.13 3.39 -20.50
C ALA A 99 -9.31 4.33 -20.28
N ALA A 100 -9.81 4.41 -19.06
CA ALA A 100 -10.86 5.33 -18.66
C ALA A 100 -10.36 6.25 -17.54
N ILE A 101 -10.59 7.54 -17.68
CA ILE A 101 -10.23 8.55 -16.69
C ILE A 101 -11.49 8.95 -15.92
N PHE A 102 -11.43 8.83 -14.60
CA PHE A 102 -12.51 9.23 -13.70
C PHE A 102 -12.07 10.42 -12.86
N GLU A 103 -12.97 11.34 -12.66
CA GLU A 103 -12.82 12.45 -11.73
C GLU A 103 -13.50 12.09 -10.41
N CYS A 104 -12.75 12.08 -9.31
CA CYS A 104 -13.27 11.70 -7.99
C CYS A 104 -13.61 12.93 -7.17
N GLN A 105 -14.90 13.22 -7.05
CA GLN A 105 -15.42 14.25 -6.15
C GLN A 105 -15.64 13.68 -4.72
N PRO A 106 -15.40 14.41 -3.64
CA PRO A 106 -15.00 15.83 -3.56
C PRO A 106 -13.50 16.09 -3.47
N ILE A 107 -12.67 15.04 -3.64
CA ILE A 107 -11.19 15.15 -3.49
C ILE A 107 -10.50 15.72 -4.73
N ASP A 108 -11.25 16.06 -5.75
CA ASP A 108 -10.76 16.69 -6.99
C ASP A 108 -9.51 15.98 -7.59
N THR A 109 -9.57 14.66 -7.57
CA THR A 109 -8.47 13.78 -8.01
C THR A 109 -8.89 12.97 -9.23
N ARG A 110 -7.96 12.76 -10.16
CA ARG A 110 -8.16 11.90 -11.32
C ARG A 110 -7.66 10.49 -11.04
N MET A 111 -8.48 9.52 -11.42
CA MET A 111 -8.13 8.10 -11.39
C MET A 111 -8.11 7.56 -12.82
N LEU A 112 -7.12 6.75 -13.12
CA LEU A 112 -7.02 6.01 -14.38
C LEU A 112 -7.35 4.55 -14.10
N LEU A 113 -8.37 4.04 -14.77
CA LEU A 113 -8.68 2.62 -14.85
C LEU A 113 -8.17 2.10 -16.20
N VAL A 114 -7.40 1.04 -16.17
CA VAL A 114 -6.93 0.36 -17.38
C VAL A 114 -7.44 -1.06 -17.35
N ALA A 115 -8.11 -1.47 -18.41
CA ALA A 115 -8.62 -2.82 -18.57
C ALA A 115 -8.08 -3.43 -19.87
N GLU A 116 -7.74 -4.70 -19.84
CA GLU A 116 -7.29 -5.42 -21.03
C GLU A 116 -8.42 -5.51 -22.07
N SER A 117 -8.09 -5.30 -23.35
CA SER A 117 -9.09 -5.22 -24.43
C SER A 117 -9.94 -6.49 -24.53
N ASN A 118 -9.37 -7.66 -24.31
CA ASN A 118 -10.11 -8.91 -24.38
C ASN A 118 -11.21 -9.00 -23.31
N LEU A 119 -10.91 -8.52 -22.09
CA LEU A 119 -11.90 -8.45 -21.02
C LEU A 119 -13.03 -7.49 -21.38
N VAL A 120 -12.69 -6.32 -21.92
CA VAL A 120 -13.68 -5.29 -22.31
C VAL A 120 -14.56 -5.79 -23.46
N LEU A 121 -13.98 -6.41 -24.49
CA LEU A 121 -14.72 -6.96 -25.61
C LEU A 121 -15.67 -8.09 -25.18
N GLY A 122 -15.19 -9.00 -24.30
CA GLY A 122 -16.04 -10.04 -23.73
C GLY A 122 -17.20 -9.48 -22.91
N ALA A 123 -16.97 -8.43 -22.13
CA ALA A 123 -18.03 -7.75 -21.41
C ALA A 123 -19.06 -7.10 -22.35
N ILE A 124 -18.61 -6.46 -23.42
CA ILE A 124 -19.50 -5.86 -24.45
C ILE A 124 -20.33 -6.97 -25.13
N GLU A 125 -19.71 -8.08 -25.50
CA GLU A 125 -20.41 -9.21 -26.09
C GLU A 125 -21.54 -9.73 -25.18
N LEU A 126 -21.26 -9.88 -23.89
CA LEU A 126 -22.25 -10.29 -22.90
C LEU A 126 -23.39 -9.28 -22.76
N PHE A 127 -23.09 -7.98 -22.75
CA PHE A 127 -24.12 -6.92 -22.71
C PHE A 127 -25.01 -6.93 -23.94
N LEU A 128 -24.50 -7.33 -25.10
CA LEU A 128 -25.25 -7.46 -26.33
C LEU A 128 -26.01 -8.79 -26.44
N GLY A 129 -25.97 -9.63 -25.41
CA GLY A 129 -26.69 -10.91 -25.36
C GLY A 129 -25.93 -12.07 -25.98
N GLY A 130 -24.62 -11.90 -26.25
CA GLY A 130 -23.74 -12.98 -26.68
C GLY A 130 -23.40 -13.94 -25.52
N SER A 131 -22.71 -15.00 -25.83
CA SER A 131 -22.15 -15.96 -24.87
C SER A 131 -20.63 -15.91 -24.94
N MET A 132 -19.93 -15.87 -23.79
CA MET A 132 -18.48 -16.02 -23.76
C MET A 132 -18.06 -17.43 -24.22
N ASN A 133 -18.08 -17.67 -25.53
CA ASN A 133 -17.51 -18.86 -26.15
C ASN A 133 -16.11 -18.61 -26.73
N GLY A 134 -15.40 -17.66 -26.21
CA GLY A 134 -14.02 -17.40 -26.57
C GLY A 134 -13.10 -18.07 -25.57
N GLY A 135 -12.47 -19.18 -26.00
CA GLY A 135 -11.46 -19.85 -25.20
C GLY A 135 -10.37 -18.92 -24.72
N VAL A 136 -10.01 -19.12 -23.45
CA VAL A 136 -8.78 -18.64 -22.84
C VAL A 136 -7.63 -19.48 -23.39
#